data_59af7027eadd6c6d5619e5f36afe16a7
#
_entry.id   59af7027eadd6c6d5619e5f36afe16a7
#
_cell.length_a   1.000
_cell.length_b   1.000
_cell.length_c   1.000
_cell.angle_alpha   90.00
_cell.angle_beta   90.00
_cell.angle_gamma   90.00
#
_symmetry.space_group_name_H-M   'P 1'
#
loop_
_entity.id
_entity.type
_entity.pdbx_description
1 polymer ?
#
loop_
_entity_poly.entity_id
_entity_poly.type
_entity_poly.pdbx_seq_one_letter_code
_entity_poly.pdbx_strand_id
1 'polypeptide(L)'
;GWIVSDNPHVLLFPFVKAGHKYSVKLSGMLASSSGKKLENAASCEVISDEMAPSYFFASKGTVLPAGLNGGLPVVTVNIPEVDVEFLRVSPEKLPKFIDMVIGKNRHTHSEEGSDESETDEGGEEDYYDYYGNRNKLKGLTSGWQLNALQGIADSVYQNRFVTNEVPNSRKVSFLPVEKITELKEPGIYVAVMRRP
;
A
#
# COMPACT_ATOMS: atom_id res chain seq x y z
N GLY A 1 -21.80 16.58 2.19
CA GLY A 1 -23.01 16.39 1.41
C GLY A 1 -22.74 15.58 0.15
N TRP A 2 -23.73 15.43 -0.70
CA TRP A 2 -23.60 14.80 -2.02
C TRP A 2 -22.76 15.66 -2.94
N ILE A 3 -21.96 15.02 -3.80
CA ILE A 3 -21.11 15.66 -4.81
C ILE A 3 -21.58 15.19 -6.18
N VAL A 4 -21.73 16.12 -7.13
CA VAL A 4 -21.97 15.77 -8.53
C VAL A 4 -20.65 15.31 -9.15
N SER A 5 -20.66 14.13 -9.76
CA SER A 5 -19.51 13.59 -10.50
C SER A 5 -19.33 14.36 -11.83
N ASP A 6 -18.22 14.12 -12.53
CA ASP A 6 -18.00 14.56 -13.92
C ASP A 6 -19.11 14.06 -14.87
N ASN A 7 -19.70 12.93 -14.58
CA ASN A 7 -20.95 12.49 -15.18
C ASN A 7 -22.13 13.12 -14.42
N PRO A 8 -22.92 14.04 -15.03
CA PRO A 8 -24.01 14.76 -14.35
C PRO A 8 -25.17 13.84 -13.91
N HIS A 9 -25.22 12.61 -14.34
CA HIS A 9 -26.20 11.60 -13.91
C HIS A 9 -25.75 10.82 -12.67
N VAL A 10 -24.58 11.10 -12.13
CA VAL A 10 -24.00 10.39 -10.99
C VAL A 10 -23.79 11.34 -9.81
N LEU A 11 -24.36 10.97 -8.68
CA LEU A 11 -24.13 11.62 -7.39
C LEU A 11 -23.24 10.73 -6.53
N LEU A 12 -22.21 11.32 -5.96
CA LEU A 12 -21.27 10.67 -5.07
C LEU A 12 -21.51 11.10 -3.62
N PHE A 13 -21.46 10.15 -2.71
CA PHE A 13 -21.46 10.39 -1.27
C PHE A 13 -20.15 9.88 -0.67
N PRO A 14 -19.12 10.71 -0.53
CA PRO A 14 -17.75 10.28 -0.17
C PRO A 14 -17.58 9.97 1.32
N PHE A 15 -18.58 10.22 2.16
CA PHE A 15 -18.48 10.06 3.62
C PHE A 15 -19.01 8.71 4.11
N VAL A 16 -18.84 7.67 3.31
CA VAL A 16 -19.25 6.31 3.67
C VAL A 16 -18.22 5.71 4.64
N LYS A 17 -18.70 5.15 5.74
CA LYS A 17 -17.88 4.32 6.63
C LYS A 17 -18.00 2.87 6.19
N ALA A 18 -16.90 2.13 6.23
CA ALA A 18 -16.89 0.71 5.90
C ALA A 18 -17.75 -0.11 6.88
N GLY A 19 -18.39 -1.17 6.39
CA GLY A 19 -19.19 -2.09 7.20
C GLY A 19 -20.48 -1.46 7.78
N HIS A 20 -21.03 -0.41 7.16
CA HIS A 20 -22.20 0.29 7.68
C HIS A 20 -23.38 0.19 6.74
N LYS A 21 -24.57 0.17 7.33
CA LYS A 21 -25.86 0.20 6.61
C LYS A 21 -26.32 1.64 6.45
N TYR A 22 -26.68 2.01 5.22
CA TYR A 22 -27.19 3.33 4.87
C TYR A 22 -28.59 3.21 4.27
N SER A 23 -29.45 4.17 4.56
CA SER A 23 -30.75 4.32 3.91
C SER A 23 -30.70 5.57 3.03
N VAL A 24 -30.80 5.37 1.73
CA VAL A 24 -30.91 6.45 0.75
C VAL A 24 -32.39 6.71 0.49
N LYS A 25 -32.83 7.95 0.71
CA LYS A 25 -34.22 8.35 0.55
C LYS A 25 -34.34 9.45 -0.50
N LEU A 26 -35.21 9.27 -1.45
CA LEU A 26 -35.60 10.26 -2.45
C LEU A 26 -36.94 10.84 -2.08
N SER A 27 -37.04 12.16 -1.99
CA SER A 27 -38.32 12.86 -1.75
C SER A 27 -39.20 12.79 -2.99
N GLY A 28 -40.50 12.52 -2.80
CA GLY A 28 -41.49 12.66 -3.86
C GLY A 28 -41.62 14.08 -4.45
N MET A 29 -41.04 15.07 -3.77
CA MET A 29 -40.99 16.45 -4.28
C MET A 29 -39.81 16.70 -5.22
N LEU A 30 -38.93 15.71 -5.43
CA LEU A 30 -37.79 15.84 -6.34
C LEU A 30 -38.29 16.09 -7.76
N ALA A 31 -37.87 17.20 -8.37
CA ALA A 31 -38.25 17.58 -9.71
C ALA A 31 -37.14 17.25 -10.71
N SER A 32 -37.52 16.77 -11.89
CA SER A 32 -36.65 16.63 -13.04
C SER A 32 -36.32 17.98 -13.67
N SER A 33 -35.36 17.99 -14.61
CA SER A 33 -35.06 19.20 -15.41
C SER A 33 -36.26 19.71 -16.25
N SER A 34 -37.24 18.84 -16.56
CA SER A 34 -38.48 19.21 -17.24
C SER A 34 -39.58 19.64 -16.27
N GLY A 35 -39.31 19.77 -14.97
CA GLY A 35 -40.27 20.19 -13.94
C GLY A 35 -41.26 19.09 -13.47
N LYS A 36 -41.18 17.87 -14.02
CA LYS A 36 -41.98 16.73 -13.52
C LYS A 36 -41.43 16.30 -12.16
N LYS A 37 -42.33 16.10 -11.20
CA LYS A 37 -41.99 15.61 -9.86
C LYS A 37 -42.02 14.08 -9.81
N LEU A 38 -41.27 13.52 -8.88
CA LEU A 38 -41.35 12.12 -8.54
C LEU A 38 -42.71 11.91 -7.82
N GLU A 39 -43.55 11.04 -8.35
CA GLU A 39 -44.93 10.86 -7.83
C GLU A 39 -44.95 10.28 -6.41
N ASN A 40 -44.01 9.40 -6.10
CA ASN A 40 -43.85 8.78 -4.81
C ASN A 40 -42.42 8.91 -4.28
N ALA A 41 -42.28 9.01 -2.96
CA ALA A 41 -40.99 8.90 -2.33
C ALA A 41 -40.42 7.49 -2.53
N ALA A 42 -39.12 7.39 -2.80
CA ALA A 42 -38.41 6.12 -2.92
C ALA A 42 -37.32 6.00 -1.85
N SER A 43 -37.08 4.78 -1.40
CA SER A 43 -35.97 4.51 -0.50
C SER A 43 -35.30 3.19 -0.87
N CYS A 44 -33.99 3.14 -0.71
CA CYS A 44 -33.23 1.92 -0.81
C CYS A 44 -32.25 1.80 0.36
N GLU A 45 -31.87 0.58 0.71
CA GLU A 45 -30.85 0.30 1.69
C GLU A 45 -29.59 -0.14 0.97
N VAL A 46 -28.46 0.40 1.39
CA VAL A 46 -27.12 0.06 0.86
C VAL A 46 -26.25 -0.30 2.06
N ILE A 47 -25.52 -1.39 1.94
CA ILE A 47 -24.51 -1.80 2.93
C ILE A 47 -23.16 -1.58 2.28
N SER A 48 -22.29 -0.82 2.95
CA SER A 48 -20.92 -0.66 2.49
C SER A 48 -20.09 -1.87 2.92
N ASP A 49 -19.19 -2.28 2.05
CA ASP A 49 -18.26 -3.36 2.35
C ASP A 49 -17.26 -2.98 3.44
N GLU A 50 -16.63 -3.98 4.04
CA GLU A 50 -15.48 -3.78 4.91
C GLU A 50 -14.26 -3.35 4.08
N MET A 51 -13.31 -2.65 4.73
CA MET A 51 -12.04 -2.31 4.08
C MET A 51 -11.26 -3.59 3.77
N ALA A 52 -10.74 -3.69 2.56
CA ALA A 52 -9.87 -4.80 2.18
C ALA A 52 -8.64 -4.86 3.10
N PRO A 53 -8.26 -6.06 3.57
CA PRO A 53 -7.03 -6.23 4.34
C PRO A 53 -5.82 -5.76 3.55
N SER A 54 -5.01 -4.88 4.16
CA SER A 54 -3.79 -4.37 3.53
C SER A 54 -2.70 -4.09 4.56
N TYR A 55 -1.45 -4.13 4.11
CA TYR A 55 -0.29 -3.87 4.95
C TYR A 55 0.86 -3.30 4.10
N PHE A 56 1.57 -2.34 4.67
CA PHE A 56 2.73 -1.73 4.04
C PHE A 56 3.61 -1.02 5.07
N PHE A 57 4.86 -0.74 4.74
CA PHE A 57 5.72 0.10 5.58
C PHE A 57 5.26 1.55 5.52
N ALA A 58 5.15 2.20 6.69
CA ALA A 58 4.62 3.56 6.78
C ALA A 58 5.51 4.61 6.12
N SER A 59 6.82 4.34 6.00
CA SER A 59 7.74 5.24 5.33
C SER A 59 8.01 4.76 3.91
N LYS A 60 7.88 5.67 2.95
CA LYS A 60 8.36 5.46 1.58
C LYS A 60 9.89 5.62 1.50
N GLY A 61 10.55 5.95 2.60
CA GLY A 61 11.99 6.09 2.70
C GLY A 61 12.65 4.72 2.78
N THR A 62 13.66 4.52 1.97
CA THR A 62 14.38 3.27 1.82
C THR A 62 15.34 3.01 2.99
N VAL A 63 15.61 4.01 3.80
CA VAL A 63 16.58 3.92 4.91
C VAL A 63 15.93 4.38 6.20
N LEU A 64 15.92 3.48 7.18
CA LEU A 64 15.62 3.82 8.56
C LEU A 64 16.93 4.01 9.30
N PRO A 65 17.21 5.19 9.87
CA PRO A 65 18.41 5.39 10.68
C PRO A 65 18.41 4.43 11.88
N ALA A 66 19.55 3.83 12.17
CA ALA A 66 19.76 3.12 13.40
C ALA A 66 19.54 4.09 14.58
N GLY A 67 18.64 3.76 15.48
CA GLY A 67 18.31 4.61 16.65
C GLY A 67 17.03 5.45 16.47
N LEU A 68 16.15 5.11 15.54
CA LEU A 68 14.79 5.63 15.55
C LEU A 68 14.07 5.18 16.82
N ASN A 69 13.84 6.14 17.71
CA ASN A 69 13.04 5.91 18.90
C ASN A 69 11.62 5.54 18.51
N GLY A 70 11.23 4.27 18.68
CA GLY A 70 9.86 3.81 18.46
C GLY A 70 9.69 2.57 17.58
N GLY A 71 10.71 2.07 16.90
CA GLY A 71 10.66 0.84 16.10
C GLY A 71 10.32 1.05 14.62
N LEU A 72 10.14 -0.05 13.88
CA LEU A 72 9.81 -0.05 12.45
C LEU A 72 8.32 0.25 12.25
N PRO A 73 7.95 1.39 11.64
CA PRO A 73 6.56 1.75 11.46
C PRO A 73 5.93 0.98 10.30
N VAL A 74 4.85 0.26 10.57
CA VAL A 74 4.02 -0.45 9.60
C VAL A 74 2.58 0.03 9.67
N VAL A 75 1.92 0.08 8.54
CA VAL A 75 0.50 0.39 8.44
C VAL A 75 -0.26 -0.88 8.11
N THR A 76 -1.33 -1.13 8.84
CA THR A 76 -2.22 -2.27 8.59
C THR A 76 -3.67 -1.84 8.58
N VAL A 77 -4.48 -2.57 7.81
CA VAL A 77 -5.94 -2.49 7.78
C VAL A 77 -6.47 -3.92 7.88
N ASN A 78 -7.29 -4.20 8.89
CA ASN A 78 -7.91 -5.51 9.10
C ASN A 78 -6.90 -6.68 9.08
N ILE A 79 -5.70 -6.45 9.60
CA ILE A 79 -4.63 -7.45 9.74
C ILE A 79 -4.07 -7.38 11.15
N PRO A 80 -4.34 -8.40 12.00
CA PRO A 80 -3.92 -8.40 13.41
C PRO A 80 -2.44 -8.73 13.60
N GLU A 81 -1.83 -9.42 12.64
CA GLU A 81 -0.45 -9.86 12.72
C GLU A 81 0.24 -9.76 11.36
N VAL A 82 1.56 -9.53 11.38
CA VAL A 82 2.42 -9.56 10.20
C VAL A 82 3.67 -10.38 10.46
N ASP A 83 4.10 -11.15 9.48
CA ASP A 83 5.40 -11.82 9.50
C ASP A 83 6.44 -10.89 8.86
N VAL A 84 7.51 -10.60 9.59
CA VAL A 84 8.61 -9.77 9.09
C VAL A 84 9.91 -10.56 9.15
N GLU A 85 10.58 -10.60 8.01
CA GLU A 85 11.91 -11.19 7.85
C GLU A 85 12.92 -10.08 7.58
N PHE A 86 14.06 -10.15 8.25
CA PHE A 86 15.18 -9.24 8.04
C PHE A 86 16.30 -10.00 7.35
N LEU A 87 16.68 -9.50 6.19
CA LEU A 87 17.77 -10.01 5.38
C LEU A 87 18.96 -9.05 5.51
N ARG A 88 20.14 -9.55 5.87
CA ARG A 88 21.37 -8.75 5.90
C ARG A 88 22.08 -8.88 4.56
N VAL A 89 22.34 -7.76 3.92
CA VAL A 89 23.09 -7.73 2.67
C VAL A 89 24.56 -8.05 2.94
N SER A 90 25.09 -9.04 2.22
CA SER A 90 26.51 -9.41 2.32
C SER A 90 27.38 -8.24 1.85
N PRO A 91 28.43 -7.84 2.60
CA PRO A 91 29.25 -6.65 2.25
C PRO A 91 29.83 -6.71 0.83
N GLU A 92 30.26 -7.90 0.40
CA GLU A 92 30.82 -8.11 -0.95
C GLU A 92 29.77 -7.96 -2.06
N LYS A 93 28.49 -8.13 -1.73
CA LYS A 93 27.35 -8.01 -2.68
C LYS A 93 26.71 -6.63 -2.66
N LEU A 94 27.20 -5.73 -1.81
CA LEU A 94 26.64 -4.39 -1.66
C LEU A 94 26.54 -3.61 -2.98
N PRO A 95 27.56 -3.59 -3.87
CA PRO A 95 27.44 -2.90 -5.15
C PRO A 95 26.27 -3.43 -5.99
N LYS A 96 26.12 -4.76 -6.06
CA LYS A 96 25.01 -5.40 -6.80
C LYS A 96 23.64 -5.06 -6.19
N PHE A 97 23.56 -5.02 -4.86
CA PHE A 97 22.34 -4.61 -4.17
C PHE A 97 21.97 -3.16 -4.50
N ILE A 98 22.94 -2.25 -4.45
CA ILE A 98 22.73 -0.83 -4.76
C ILE A 98 22.27 -0.66 -6.22
N ASP A 99 22.90 -1.33 -7.17
CA ASP A 99 22.50 -1.29 -8.59
C ASP A 99 21.07 -1.80 -8.79
N MET A 100 20.66 -2.84 -8.07
CA MET A 100 19.31 -3.36 -8.09
C MET A 100 18.28 -2.35 -7.53
N VAL A 101 18.59 -1.70 -6.40
CA VAL A 101 17.68 -0.74 -5.75
C VAL A 101 17.57 0.57 -6.52
N ILE A 102 18.68 1.03 -7.10
CA ILE A 102 18.71 2.26 -7.91
C ILE A 102 18.11 2.02 -9.31
N GLY A 103 17.96 0.76 -9.71
CA GLY A 103 17.39 0.41 -11.02
C GLY A 103 18.35 0.65 -12.18
N LYS A 104 19.67 0.64 -11.96
CA LYS A 104 20.69 0.75 -13.02
C LYS A 104 20.71 -0.45 -13.96
N ASN A 105 20.05 -1.57 -13.62
CA ASN A 105 19.83 -2.71 -14.51
C ASN A 105 18.67 -2.49 -15.49
N ARG A 106 18.40 -1.27 -15.90
CA ARG A 106 17.66 -1.04 -17.13
C ARG A 106 18.58 -1.46 -18.27
N HIS A 107 18.29 -2.63 -18.83
CA HIS A 107 18.82 -3.04 -20.10
C HIS A 107 18.74 -1.84 -21.06
N THR A 108 19.90 -1.43 -21.59
CA THR A 108 19.98 -0.75 -22.87
C THR A 108 19.44 -1.72 -23.90
N HIS A 109 18.13 -1.84 -23.98
CA HIS A 109 17.51 -2.34 -25.21
C HIS A 109 17.57 -1.18 -26.17
N SER A 110 18.53 -1.28 -27.11
CA SER A 110 18.51 -0.67 -28.41
C SER A 110 17.10 -0.79 -28.99
N GLU A 111 16.68 0.33 -29.55
CA GLU A 111 15.50 0.52 -30.35
C GLU A 111 15.35 -0.63 -31.38
N GLU A 112 14.25 -1.35 -31.31
CA GLU A 112 13.51 -1.83 -32.47
C GLU A 112 12.18 -2.43 -31.96
N GLY A 113 11.10 -1.92 -32.56
CA GLY A 113 9.74 -2.00 -32.13
C GLY A 113 9.14 -3.39 -31.99
N SER A 114 8.16 -3.42 -31.14
CA SER A 114 6.83 -3.99 -31.45
C SER A 114 5.90 -3.76 -30.24
N ASP A 115 4.76 -3.16 -30.53
CA ASP A 115 3.55 -3.17 -29.72
C ASP A 115 3.22 -4.60 -29.26
N GLU A 116 2.98 -4.75 -27.98
CA GLU A 116 1.95 -5.66 -27.47
C GLU A 116 1.67 -5.27 -26.02
N SER A 117 0.46 -4.80 -25.81
CA SER A 117 -0.17 -4.48 -24.56
C SER A 117 -0.46 -5.76 -23.77
N GLU A 118 0.26 -6.02 -22.69
CA GLU A 118 -0.23 -6.90 -21.65
C GLU A 118 -0.68 -6.07 -20.47
N THR A 119 -1.99 -6.05 -20.28
CA THR A 119 -2.68 -5.50 -19.12
C THR A 119 -2.44 -6.42 -17.93
N ASP A 120 -1.52 -6.02 -17.04
CA ASP A 120 -1.36 -6.65 -15.73
C ASP A 120 -2.37 -6.01 -14.77
N GLU A 121 -3.48 -6.73 -14.55
CA GLU A 121 -4.49 -6.39 -13.54
C GLU A 121 -3.97 -6.75 -12.14
N GLY A 122 -3.07 -5.94 -11.62
CA GLY A 122 -2.64 -5.94 -10.23
C GLY A 122 -2.92 -4.57 -9.63
N GLY A 123 -4.11 -4.37 -9.09
CA GLY A 123 -4.54 -3.10 -8.52
C GLY A 123 -3.70 -2.68 -7.30
N GLU A 124 -2.60 -2.01 -7.55
CA GLU A 124 -1.96 -1.12 -6.59
C GLU A 124 -2.51 0.27 -6.89
N GLU A 125 -3.33 0.81 -5.99
CA GLU A 125 -3.67 2.22 -5.99
C GLU A 125 -2.37 3.03 -5.87
N ASP A 126 -1.82 3.45 -7.00
CA ASP A 126 -0.83 4.51 -7.09
C ASP A 126 -1.46 5.78 -6.52
N TYR A 127 -1.21 6.03 -5.24
CA TYR A 127 -1.48 7.32 -4.64
C TYR A 127 -0.54 8.32 -5.33
N TYR A 128 -1.07 9.06 -6.30
CA TYR A 128 -0.37 10.08 -7.04
C TYR A 128 0.24 11.10 -6.07
N ASP A 129 1.55 11.01 -5.89
CA ASP A 129 2.32 12.06 -5.24
C ASP A 129 2.47 13.21 -6.26
N TYR A 130 1.67 14.24 -6.08
CA TYR A 130 1.59 15.42 -6.96
C TYR A 130 2.89 16.24 -7.05
N TYR A 131 3.90 15.87 -6.30
CA TYR A 131 5.23 16.48 -6.35
C TYR A 131 6.25 15.52 -6.96
N GLY A 132 6.40 15.64 -8.28
CA GLY A 132 7.32 14.84 -9.09
C GLY A 132 8.78 14.91 -8.65
N ASN A 133 9.20 14.00 -7.79
CA ASN A 133 10.62 13.80 -7.47
C ASN A 133 11.08 12.46 -8.04
N ARG A 134 11.70 12.50 -9.23
CA ARG A 134 12.11 11.33 -10.02
C ARG A 134 13.27 10.50 -9.43
N ASN A 135 13.75 10.83 -8.23
CA ASN A 135 14.91 10.17 -7.59
C ASN A 135 14.57 9.40 -6.31
N LYS A 136 13.30 9.03 -6.08
CA LYS A 136 12.95 8.22 -4.92
C LYS A 136 13.33 6.76 -5.18
N LEU A 137 14.16 6.20 -4.32
CA LEU A 137 14.42 4.78 -4.23
C LEU A 137 13.07 4.07 -4.05
N LYS A 138 12.62 3.35 -5.07
CA LYS A 138 11.41 2.53 -4.97
C LYS A 138 11.74 1.32 -4.12
N GLY A 139 10.89 0.99 -3.14
CA GLY A 139 11.01 -0.25 -2.40
C GLY A 139 11.00 -1.47 -3.33
N LEU A 140 11.53 -2.58 -2.84
CA LEU A 140 11.51 -3.85 -3.56
C LEU A 140 10.12 -4.47 -3.36
N THR A 141 9.24 -4.38 -4.35
CA THR A 141 7.84 -4.81 -4.23
C THR A 141 7.50 -6.05 -5.05
N SER A 142 8.21 -6.29 -6.14
CA SER A 142 7.92 -7.42 -7.02
C SER A 142 8.57 -8.73 -6.56
N GLY A 143 7.91 -9.85 -6.82
CA GLY A 143 8.41 -11.19 -6.47
C GLY A 143 9.78 -11.50 -7.06
N TRP A 144 10.07 -11.04 -8.30
CA TRP A 144 11.37 -11.25 -8.93
C TRP A 144 12.49 -10.46 -8.22
N GLN A 145 12.20 -9.26 -7.70
CA GLN A 145 13.16 -8.47 -6.92
C GLN A 145 13.48 -9.16 -5.59
N LEU A 146 12.47 -9.75 -4.93
CA LEU A 146 12.68 -10.54 -3.72
C LEU A 146 13.49 -11.80 -4.01
N ASN A 147 13.24 -12.47 -5.14
CA ASN A 147 14.05 -13.61 -5.56
C ASN A 147 15.51 -13.20 -5.88
N ALA A 148 15.72 -12.02 -6.44
CA ALA A 148 17.07 -11.50 -6.71
C ALA A 148 17.87 -11.21 -5.43
N LEU A 149 17.23 -11.05 -4.28
CA LEU A 149 17.90 -10.95 -2.98
C LEU A 149 18.51 -12.27 -2.53
N GLN A 150 18.02 -13.41 -3.03
CA GLN A 150 18.62 -14.72 -2.79
C GLN A 150 20.05 -14.72 -3.35
N GLY A 151 21.03 -15.03 -2.52
CA GLY A 151 22.46 -14.95 -2.85
C GLY A 151 23.09 -13.54 -2.81
N ILE A 152 22.33 -12.51 -2.43
CA ILE A 152 22.83 -11.16 -2.13
C ILE A 152 22.74 -10.88 -0.63
N ALA A 153 21.68 -11.36 0.01
CA ALA A 153 21.40 -11.14 1.42
C ALA A 153 20.97 -12.46 2.08
N ASP A 154 21.35 -12.61 3.34
CA ASP A 154 21.05 -13.76 4.18
C ASP A 154 19.98 -13.40 5.21
N SER A 155 19.03 -14.31 5.45
CA SER A 155 18.03 -14.16 6.50
C SER A 155 18.70 -14.25 7.87
N VAL A 156 18.58 -13.18 8.65
CA VAL A 156 19.21 -13.10 9.99
C VAL A 156 18.18 -13.16 11.11
N TYR A 157 16.94 -12.76 10.81
CA TYR A 157 15.88 -12.78 11.81
C TYR A 157 14.51 -12.86 11.13
N GLN A 158 13.62 -13.65 11.66
CA GLN A 158 12.22 -13.74 11.23
C GLN A 158 11.32 -13.86 12.46
N ASN A 159 10.25 -13.09 12.51
CA ASN A 159 9.27 -13.20 13.58
C ASN A 159 7.90 -12.68 13.14
N ARG A 160 6.89 -13.10 13.90
CA ARG A 160 5.52 -12.61 13.80
C ARG A 160 5.32 -11.49 14.81
N PHE A 161 4.74 -10.40 14.34
CA PHE A 161 4.46 -9.22 15.15
C PHE A 161 2.97 -8.92 15.17
N VAL A 162 2.46 -8.66 16.39
CA VAL A 162 1.10 -8.19 16.59
C VAL A 162 1.00 -6.73 16.21
N THR A 163 -0.05 -6.36 15.50
CA THR A 163 -0.33 -4.99 15.05
C THR A 163 -1.42 -4.33 15.89
N ASN A 164 -1.53 -3.01 15.82
CA ASN A 164 -2.60 -2.24 16.45
C ASN A 164 -3.85 -2.29 15.55
N GLU A 165 -4.50 -3.44 15.47
CA GLU A 165 -5.70 -3.59 14.65
C GLU A 165 -6.88 -2.82 15.25
N VAL A 166 -7.55 -2.05 14.39
CA VAL A 166 -8.89 -1.52 14.63
C VAL A 166 -9.69 -1.83 13.37
N PRO A 167 -10.81 -2.56 13.48
CA PRO A 167 -11.60 -2.96 12.32
C PRO A 167 -11.92 -1.77 11.41
N ASN A 168 -11.79 -1.97 10.12
CA ASN A 168 -12.09 -0.97 9.08
C ASN A 168 -11.38 0.37 9.29
N SER A 169 -10.15 0.32 9.80
CA SER A 169 -9.35 1.52 10.06
C SER A 169 -7.88 1.27 9.74
N ARG A 170 -7.28 2.26 9.08
CA ARG A 170 -5.83 2.28 8.85
C ARG A 170 -5.12 2.65 10.17
N LYS A 171 -4.25 1.78 10.64
CA LYS A 171 -3.48 1.99 11.87
C LYS A 171 -1.99 1.83 11.64
N VAL A 172 -1.22 2.64 12.36
CA VAL A 172 0.24 2.53 12.40
C VAL A 172 0.63 1.71 13.63
N SER A 173 1.46 0.70 13.42
CA SER A 173 2.10 -0.09 14.48
C SER A 173 3.60 0.11 14.39
N PHE A 174 4.27 0.20 15.54
CA PHE A 174 5.73 0.30 15.61
C PHE A 174 6.28 -1.06 16.06
N LEU A 175 6.92 -1.77 15.14
CA LEU A 175 7.51 -3.07 15.45
C LEU A 175 8.81 -2.87 16.25
N PRO A 176 9.02 -3.58 17.37
CA PRO A 176 10.11 -3.33 18.32
C PRO A 176 11.45 -3.90 17.83
N VAL A 177 11.95 -3.39 16.69
CA VAL A 177 13.20 -3.86 16.07
C VAL A 177 14.44 -3.57 16.89
N GLU A 178 14.40 -2.59 17.79
CA GLU A 178 15.51 -2.24 18.69
C GLU A 178 15.92 -3.38 19.64
N LYS A 179 15.00 -4.29 19.89
CA LYS A 179 15.22 -5.45 20.78
C LYS A 179 15.86 -6.64 20.05
N ILE A 180 15.96 -6.57 18.73
CA ILE A 180 16.50 -7.64 17.89
C ILE A 180 18.01 -7.55 17.91
N THR A 181 18.66 -8.56 18.48
CA THR A 181 20.13 -8.57 18.65
C THR A 181 20.85 -8.63 17.32
N GLU A 182 20.31 -9.38 16.37
CA GLU A 182 20.83 -9.60 15.04
C GLU A 182 20.91 -8.32 14.19
N LEU A 183 20.07 -7.33 14.53
CA LEU A 183 20.05 -6.03 13.84
C LEU A 183 20.97 -4.98 14.45
N LYS A 184 21.68 -5.31 15.55
CA LYS A 184 22.63 -4.38 16.20
C LYS A 184 23.97 -4.29 15.49
N GLU A 185 24.33 -5.29 14.71
CA GLU A 185 25.54 -5.23 13.90
C GLU A 185 25.41 -4.21 12.78
N PRO A 186 26.45 -3.37 12.54
CA PRO A 186 26.43 -2.44 11.42
C PRO A 186 26.25 -3.18 10.08
N GLY A 187 25.35 -2.68 9.23
CA GLY A 187 25.09 -3.30 7.94
C GLY A 187 23.86 -2.71 7.25
N ILE A 188 23.59 -3.19 6.05
CA ILE A 188 22.36 -2.90 5.33
C ILE A 188 21.43 -4.09 5.49
N TYR A 189 20.23 -3.80 5.90
CA TYR A 189 19.18 -4.78 6.12
C TYR A 189 17.98 -4.49 5.22
N VAL A 190 17.37 -5.54 4.70
CA VAL A 190 16.11 -5.47 3.96
C VAL A 190 15.03 -6.11 4.83
N ALA A 191 14.01 -5.34 5.17
CA ALA A 191 12.84 -5.86 5.85
C ALA A 191 11.80 -6.30 4.81
N VAL A 192 11.41 -7.56 4.87
CA VAL A 192 10.36 -8.15 4.02
C VAL A 192 9.16 -8.48 4.89
N MET A 193 8.02 -7.89 4.59
CA MET A 193 6.79 -8.11 5.33
C MET A 193 5.84 -8.99 4.53
N ARG A 194 5.21 -9.95 5.19
CA ARG A 194 4.24 -10.87 4.60
C ARG A 194 3.01 -10.97 5.49
N ARG A 195 1.89 -11.32 4.89
CA ARG A 195 0.72 -11.76 5.63
C ARG A 195 0.97 -13.17 6.18
N PRO A 196 0.58 -13.47 7.44
CA PRO A 196 0.66 -14.81 8.03
C PRO A 196 -0.13 -15.86 7.26
#